data_bd7220224c137c1bb7c4609715745f6e
#
_entry.id   bd7220224c137c1bb7c4609715745f6e
#
_cell.length_a   1.000
_cell.length_b   1.000
_cell.length_c   1.000
_cell.angle_alpha   90.00
_cell.angle_beta   90.00
_cell.angle_gamma   90.00
#
_symmetry.space_group_name_H-M   'P 1'
#
loop_
_entity.id
_entity.type
_entity.pdbx_description
1 polymer ?
#
loop_
_entity_poly.entity_id
_entity_poly.type
_entity_poly.pdbx_seq_one_letter_code
_entity_poly.pdbx_strand_id
1 'polypeptide(L)'
;MGTPEGNIKRKLDNTLKEMGVWYYSPQSGPFGKAGIPDRVAIVKGKFIGIECKADRTKKPTALQLKTMKEIEKQGGKCFVVYDDATIQKVVDYITEEITEYYRNKR
;
A
#
# COMPACT_ATOMS: atom_id res chain seq x y z
N MET A 1 -9.50 -21.54 4.55
CA MET A 1 -9.50 -20.35 5.40
C MET A 1 -8.16 -19.65 5.31
N GLY A 2 -8.17 -18.33 5.30
CA GLY A 2 -6.94 -17.58 5.19
C GLY A 2 -6.27 -17.36 6.54
N THR A 3 -5.02 -16.91 6.48
CA THR A 3 -4.30 -16.43 7.65
C THR A 3 -4.80 -15.04 8.02
N PRO A 4 -4.52 -14.56 9.25
CA PRO A 4 -4.86 -13.18 9.62
C PRO A 4 -4.26 -12.14 8.66
N GLU A 5 -2.99 -12.30 8.29
CA GLU A 5 -2.36 -11.38 7.33
C GLU A 5 -3.01 -11.51 5.95
N GLY A 6 -3.34 -12.73 5.50
CA GLY A 6 -4.05 -12.94 4.24
C GLY A 6 -5.42 -12.29 4.23
N ASN A 7 -6.10 -12.24 5.38
CA ASN A 7 -7.39 -11.57 5.49
C ASN A 7 -7.24 -10.05 5.31
N ILE A 8 -6.18 -9.46 5.82
CA ILE A 8 -5.89 -8.04 5.63
C ILE A 8 -5.61 -7.76 4.15
N LYS A 9 -4.80 -8.61 3.50
CA LYS A 9 -4.51 -8.48 2.07
C LYS A 9 -5.79 -8.52 1.24
N ARG A 10 -6.70 -9.45 1.56
CA ARG A 10 -7.97 -9.58 0.85
C ARG A 10 -8.86 -8.34 1.04
N LYS A 11 -8.96 -7.83 2.26
CA LYS A 11 -9.73 -6.61 2.53
C LYS A 11 -9.17 -5.42 1.76
N LEU A 12 -7.84 -5.27 1.75
CA LEU A 12 -7.17 -4.22 1.00
C LEU A 12 -7.44 -4.36 -0.49
N ASP A 13 -7.29 -5.57 -1.04
CA ASP A 13 -7.54 -5.83 -2.46
C ASP A 13 -8.96 -5.45 -2.85
N ASN A 14 -9.95 -5.86 -2.05
CA ASN A 14 -11.34 -5.54 -2.31
C ASN A 14 -11.57 -4.02 -2.29
N THR A 15 -10.97 -3.34 -1.32
CA THR A 15 -11.08 -1.89 -1.18
C THR A 15 -10.50 -1.18 -2.41
N LEU A 16 -9.31 -1.57 -2.83
CA LEU A 16 -8.66 -0.95 -4.00
C LEU A 16 -9.45 -1.20 -5.29
N LYS A 17 -10.00 -2.42 -5.44
CA LYS A 17 -10.86 -2.75 -6.58
C LYS A 17 -12.13 -1.89 -6.59
N GLU A 18 -12.78 -1.74 -5.45
CA GLU A 18 -14.00 -0.92 -5.35
C GLU A 18 -13.72 0.54 -5.68
N MET A 19 -12.53 1.03 -5.36
CA MET A 19 -12.14 2.40 -5.68
C MET A 19 -11.71 2.57 -7.15
N GLY A 20 -11.59 1.48 -7.89
CA GLY A 20 -11.12 1.54 -9.28
C GLY A 20 -9.65 1.90 -9.41
N VAL A 21 -8.85 1.63 -8.38
CA VAL A 21 -7.43 1.95 -8.35
C VAL A 21 -6.62 0.87 -9.05
N TRP A 22 -5.70 1.28 -9.91
CA TRP A 22 -4.75 0.33 -10.50
C TRP A 22 -3.74 -0.09 -9.42
N TYR A 23 -3.60 -1.40 -9.21
CA TYR A 23 -2.64 -1.92 -8.24
C TYR A 23 -2.18 -3.31 -8.64
N TYR A 24 -1.09 -3.76 -8.07
CA TYR A 24 -0.63 -5.12 -8.26
C TYR A 24 0.10 -5.62 -7.02
N SER A 25 0.32 -6.94 -6.99
CA SER A 25 1.03 -7.65 -5.93
C SER A 25 2.43 -7.96 -6.45
N PRO A 26 3.48 -7.24 -5.99
CA PRO A 26 4.83 -7.53 -6.48
C PRO A 26 5.25 -8.94 -6.14
N GLN A 27 5.94 -9.59 -7.07
CA GLN A 27 6.51 -10.91 -6.85
C GLN A 27 7.73 -10.81 -5.95
N SER A 28 7.78 -11.66 -4.91
CA SER A 28 8.99 -11.84 -4.13
C SER A 28 9.65 -13.14 -4.59
N GLY A 29 10.98 -13.19 -4.62
CA GLY A 29 11.69 -14.36 -5.05
C GLY A 29 13.16 -14.04 -5.28
N PRO A 30 13.97 -15.01 -5.78
CA PRO A 30 15.40 -14.78 -5.90
C PRO A 30 15.77 -13.63 -6.82
N PHE A 31 14.90 -13.28 -7.76
CA PHE A 31 15.14 -12.17 -8.69
C PHE A 31 14.36 -10.92 -8.33
N GLY A 32 13.55 -10.96 -7.26
CA GLY A 32 12.80 -9.80 -6.79
C GLY A 32 13.61 -8.96 -5.83
N LYS A 33 13.25 -7.67 -5.72
CA LYS A 33 13.90 -6.80 -4.77
C LYS A 33 13.36 -7.11 -3.36
N ALA A 34 14.26 -7.28 -2.39
CA ALA A 34 13.87 -7.58 -1.01
C ALA A 34 13.24 -6.36 -0.34
N GLY A 35 12.33 -6.60 0.59
CA GLY A 35 11.68 -5.55 1.37
C GLY A 35 10.59 -4.77 0.64
N ILE A 36 10.16 -5.25 -0.52
CA ILE A 36 9.12 -4.62 -1.32
C ILE A 36 7.77 -4.72 -0.59
N PRO A 37 6.93 -3.66 -0.62
CA PRO A 37 5.58 -3.74 -0.04
C PRO A 37 4.72 -4.82 -0.68
N ASP A 38 3.76 -5.34 0.08
CA ASP A 38 2.87 -6.42 -0.37
C ASP A 38 2.00 -6.01 -1.56
N ARG A 39 1.62 -4.74 -1.62
CA ARG A 39 0.84 -4.18 -2.73
C ARG A 39 1.45 -2.85 -3.16
N VAL A 40 1.37 -2.60 -4.46
CA VAL A 40 1.74 -1.31 -5.03
C VAL A 40 0.56 -0.79 -5.81
N ALA A 41 0.13 0.42 -5.51
CA ALA A 41 -0.92 1.12 -6.25
C ALA A 41 -0.33 2.34 -6.93
N ILE A 42 -0.87 2.68 -8.10
CA ILE A 42 -0.51 3.92 -8.80
C ILE A 42 -1.79 4.75 -8.89
N VAL A 43 -1.75 5.95 -8.33
CA VAL A 43 -2.91 6.85 -8.29
C VAL A 43 -2.47 8.20 -8.82
N LYS A 44 -2.94 8.55 -10.01
CA LYS A 44 -2.60 9.82 -10.67
C LYS A 44 -1.09 10.07 -10.71
N GLY A 45 -0.34 9.01 -11.03
CA GLY A 45 1.12 9.06 -11.08
C GLY A 45 1.82 8.86 -9.75
N LYS A 46 1.09 8.84 -8.64
CA LYS A 46 1.67 8.65 -7.31
C LYS A 46 1.85 7.16 -7.02
N PHE A 47 3.08 6.78 -6.70
CA PHE A 47 3.41 5.41 -6.27
C PHE A 47 3.04 5.25 -4.81
N ILE A 48 2.21 4.25 -4.50
CA ILE A 48 1.77 3.99 -3.13
C ILE A 48 2.11 2.55 -2.78
N GLY A 49 3.01 2.37 -1.82
CA GLY A 49 3.39 1.05 -1.33
C GLY A 49 2.62 0.73 -0.06
N ILE A 50 2.04 -0.46 0.03
CA ILE A 50 1.22 -0.86 1.17
C ILE A 50 1.70 -2.20 1.69
N GLU A 51 2.19 -2.21 2.92
CA GLU A 51 2.63 -3.42 3.61
C GLU A 51 1.50 -3.89 4.52
N CYS A 52 1.15 -5.18 4.43
CA CYS A 52 0.07 -5.78 5.21
C CYS A 52 0.66 -6.60 6.36
N LYS A 53 0.13 -6.42 7.55
CA LYS A 53 0.50 -7.18 8.75
C LYS A 53 -0.76 -7.77 9.37
N ALA A 54 -0.59 -8.86 10.14
CA ALA A 54 -1.72 -9.57 10.74
C ALA A 54 -2.46 -8.71 11.76
N ASP A 55 -1.71 -7.93 12.52
CA ASP A 55 -2.27 -7.04 13.55
C ASP A 55 -1.23 -5.96 13.92
N ARG A 56 -1.62 -5.04 14.80
CA ARG A 56 -0.79 -3.90 15.18
C ARG A 56 0.50 -4.27 15.93
N THR A 57 0.59 -5.50 16.44
CA THR A 57 1.79 -5.95 17.16
C THR A 57 2.88 -6.41 16.21
N LYS A 58 2.54 -6.70 14.97
CA LYS A 58 3.49 -7.13 13.94
C LYS A 58 4.07 -5.90 13.26
N LYS A 59 5.38 -5.76 13.32
CA LYS A 59 6.08 -4.59 12.76
C LYS A 59 6.79 -4.96 11.47
N PRO A 60 6.94 -4.01 10.55
CA PRO A 60 7.77 -4.23 9.38
C PRO A 60 9.21 -4.57 9.80
N THR A 61 9.86 -5.38 8.98
CA THR A 61 11.28 -5.70 9.19
C THR A 61 12.14 -4.46 8.91
N ALA A 62 13.39 -4.50 9.35
CA ALA A 62 14.35 -3.42 9.09
C ALA A 62 14.49 -3.18 7.58
N LEU A 63 14.52 -4.25 6.78
CA LEU A 63 14.65 -4.15 5.33
C LEU A 63 13.40 -3.52 4.70
N GLN A 64 12.21 -3.90 5.18
CA GLN A 64 10.96 -3.27 4.72
C GLN A 64 10.93 -1.79 5.04
N LEU A 65 11.32 -1.41 6.26
CA LEU A 65 11.39 0.01 6.64
C LEU A 65 12.37 0.79 5.77
N LYS A 66 13.54 0.20 5.47
CA LYS A 66 14.53 0.83 4.62
C LYS A 66 13.95 1.07 3.22
N THR A 67 13.29 0.08 2.65
CA THR A 67 12.70 0.19 1.32
C THR A 67 11.59 1.25 1.30
N MET A 68 10.74 1.28 2.33
CA MET A 68 9.69 2.30 2.42
C MET A 68 10.27 3.72 2.48
N LYS A 69 11.37 3.91 3.22
CA LYS A 69 12.05 5.22 3.27
C LYS A 69 12.61 5.60 1.90
N GLU A 70 13.18 4.64 1.17
CA GLU A 70 13.68 4.88 -0.17
C GLU A 70 12.58 5.30 -1.13
N ILE A 71 11.43 4.62 -1.05
CA ILE A 71 10.25 4.95 -1.86
C ILE A 71 9.78 6.36 -1.56
N GLU A 72 9.67 6.71 -0.27
CA GLU A 72 9.19 8.04 0.13
C GLU A 72 10.18 9.13 -0.24
N LYS A 73 11.47 8.84 -0.19
CA LYS A 73 12.51 9.77 -0.64
C LYS A 73 12.37 10.09 -2.13
N GLN A 74 11.86 9.15 -2.91
CA GLN A 74 11.64 9.35 -4.36
C GLN A 74 10.25 9.91 -4.67
N GLY A 75 9.50 10.34 -3.65
CA GLY A 75 8.20 10.97 -3.84
C GLY A 75 7.01 10.01 -3.72
N GLY A 76 7.24 8.73 -3.47
CA GLY A 76 6.16 7.79 -3.22
C GLY A 76 5.62 7.92 -1.81
N LYS A 77 4.58 7.16 -1.52
CA LYS A 77 3.97 7.11 -0.19
C LYS A 77 3.84 5.67 0.25
N CYS A 78 4.15 5.38 1.50
CA CYS A 78 4.04 4.02 2.04
C CYS A 78 3.13 3.98 3.26
N PHE A 79 2.44 2.85 3.39
CA PHE A 79 1.54 2.57 4.51
C PHE A 79 1.80 1.18 5.06
N VAL A 80 1.54 1.00 6.34
CA VAL A 80 1.45 -0.32 6.97
C VAL A 80 -0.01 -0.46 7.42
N VAL A 81 -0.68 -1.51 6.94
CA VAL A 81 -2.09 -1.75 7.26
C VAL A 81 -2.22 -3.07 8.00
N TYR A 82 -3.10 -3.11 8.99
CA TYR A 82 -3.31 -4.28 9.83
C TYR A 82 -4.75 -4.36 10.39
N ASP A 83 -5.61 -3.41 10.06
CA ASP A 83 -7.01 -3.38 10.44
C ASP A 83 -7.80 -2.43 9.53
N ASP A 84 -9.11 -2.35 9.77
CA ASP A 84 -9.99 -1.50 8.94
C ASP A 84 -9.62 -0.02 9.08
N ALA A 85 -9.21 0.42 10.27
CA ALA A 85 -8.85 1.82 10.49
C ALA A 85 -7.61 2.23 9.68
N THR A 86 -6.59 1.36 9.63
CA THR A 86 -5.39 1.64 8.85
C THR A 86 -5.64 1.54 7.35
N ILE A 87 -6.50 0.62 6.92
CA ILE A 87 -6.94 0.57 5.52
C ILE A 87 -7.68 1.85 5.15
N GLN A 88 -8.52 2.37 6.06
CA GLN A 88 -9.23 3.63 5.81
C GLN A 88 -8.27 4.80 5.60
N LYS A 89 -7.14 4.82 6.27
CA LYS A 89 -6.13 5.86 6.03
C LYS A 89 -5.59 5.82 4.60
N VAL A 90 -5.44 4.63 4.04
CA VAL A 90 -5.05 4.47 2.63
C VAL A 90 -6.14 5.04 1.72
N VAL A 91 -7.40 4.71 2.01
CA VAL A 91 -8.56 5.23 1.25
C VAL A 91 -8.58 6.75 1.28
N ASP A 92 -8.40 7.33 2.46
CA ASP A 92 -8.41 8.80 2.62
C ASP A 92 -7.28 9.44 1.83
N TYR A 93 -6.09 8.86 1.88
CA TYR A 93 -4.94 9.36 1.14
C TYR A 93 -5.19 9.30 -0.38
N ILE A 94 -5.69 8.17 -0.87
CA ILE A 94 -5.99 7.99 -2.29
C ILE A 94 -7.04 8.99 -2.75
N THR A 95 -8.09 9.15 -1.96
CA THR A 95 -9.17 10.10 -2.25
C THR A 95 -8.62 11.52 -2.38
N GLU A 96 -7.74 11.91 -1.47
CA GLU A 96 -7.12 13.25 -1.52
C GLU A 96 -6.22 13.41 -2.74
N GLU A 97 -5.46 12.39 -3.10
CA GLU A 97 -4.61 12.44 -4.30
C GLU A 97 -5.44 12.62 -5.56
N ILE A 98 -6.56 11.92 -5.66
CA ILE A 98 -7.48 12.05 -6.81
C ILE A 98 -8.08 13.46 -6.83
N THR A 99 -8.54 13.95 -5.68
CA THR A 99 -9.13 15.29 -5.55
C THR A 99 -8.13 16.36 -5.95
N GLU A 100 -6.90 16.28 -5.46
CA GLU A 100 -5.84 17.25 -5.81
C GLU A 100 -5.51 17.22 -7.29
N TYR A 101 -5.46 16.03 -7.88
CA TYR A 101 -5.17 15.87 -9.30
C TYR A 101 -6.19 16.66 -10.15
N TYR A 102 -7.48 16.46 -9.87
CA TYR A 102 -8.53 17.14 -10.65
C TYR A 102 -8.63 18.61 -10.31
N ARG A 103 -8.37 19.01 -9.08
CA ARG A 103 -8.31 20.43 -8.70
C ARG A 103 -7.25 21.17 -9.49
N ASN A 104 -6.11 20.55 -9.74
CA ASN A 104 -4.98 21.17 -10.42
C ASN A 104 -5.02 21.04 -11.95
N LYS A 105 -6.04 20.39 -12.50
CA LYS A 105 -6.17 20.17 -13.94
C LYS A 105 -6.99 21.20 -14.67
N ARG A 106 -7.34 22.25 -14.03
CA ARG A 106 -8.16 23.31 -14.66
C ARG A 106 -7.40 24.09 -15.71
#